data_8050d8a055e0d279cc08e2f01d0add35
#
_entry.id   8050d8a055e0d279cc08e2f01d0add35
#
_cell.length_a   1.000
_cell.length_b   1.000
_cell.length_c   1.000
_cell.angle_alpha   90.00
_cell.angle_beta   90.00
_cell.angle_gamma   90.00
#
_symmetry.space_group_name_H-M   'P 1'
#
loop_
_entity.id
_entity.type
_entity.pdbx_description
1 polymer ?
#
loop_
_entity_poly.entity_id
_entity_poly.type
_entity_poly.pdbx_seq_one_letter_code
_entity_poly.pdbx_strand_id
1 'polypeptide(L)'
;GSCSSSGTGNLHALLLDMNFDGHADLWVTGYTDSQGRIRCSDVWLWDTQAKNYRFSKPLSAIPNLEISIAGQRIEGGIANCGCAAQCFYEDSYAWRHKTLTAIARRAQDCERYREYGLNNKNELIIVKDEIIDSGNPGQQAIENTKDFDWQGHAQSMRKSWE
;
A
#
# COMPACT_ATOMS: atom_id res chain seq x y z
N GLY A 1 -13.77 -1.46 -2.54
CA GLY A 1 -14.34 -1.90 -1.26
C GLY A 1 -14.04 -0.84 -0.21
N SER A 2 -15.06 -0.27 0.40
CA SER A 2 -14.86 0.67 1.49
C SER A 2 -14.73 -0.11 2.79
N CYS A 3 -13.69 0.16 3.56
CA CYS A 3 -13.64 -0.22 4.95
C CYS A 3 -14.81 0.49 5.67
N SER A 4 -15.81 -0.27 6.09
CA SER A 4 -16.85 0.23 6.98
C SER A 4 -16.56 -0.26 8.39
N SER A 5 -16.78 0.59 9.37
CA SER A 5 -16.47 0.40 10.80
C SER A 5 -17.23 -0.73 11.52
N SER A 6 -17.78 -1.67 10.79
CA SER A 6 -18.57 -2.81 11.33
C SER A 6 -17.79 -4.12 11.47
N GLY A 7 -16.48 -4.10 11.20
CA GLY A 7 -15.64 -5.29 11.36
C GLY A 7 -15.30 -5.56 12.83
N THR A 8 -15.33 -6.82 13.21
CA THR A 8 -14.88 -7.29 14.53
C THR A 8 -13.38 -7.51 14.52
N GLY A 9 -12.66 -6.93 15.44
CA GLY A 9 -11.21 -7.10 15.62
C GLY A 9 -10.73 -6.43 16.90
N ASN A 10 -9.54 -6.81 17.36
CA ASN A 10 -8.87 -6.11 18.44
C ASN A 10 -8.31 -4.80 17.91
N LEU A 11 -8.93 -3.68 18.29
CA LEU A 11 -8.47 -2.36 17.91
C LEU A 11 -7.14 -2.02 18.61
N HIS A 12 -6.21 -1.50 17.85
CA HIS A 12 -4.95 -0.97 18.34
C HIS A 12 -4.85 0.51 17.95
N ALA A 13 -4.51 1.33 18.90
CA ALA A 13 -4.21 2.75 18.68
C ALA A 13 -2.68 2.94 18.81
N LEU A 14 -2.08 3.49 17.79
CA LEU A 14 -0.65 3.75 17.71
C LEU A 14 -0.39 5.23 17.45
N LEU A 15 0.68 5.75 18.01
CA LEU A 15 1.17 7.09 17.71
C LEU A 15 2.44 6.96 16.87
N LEU A 16 2.37 7.37 15.62
CA LEU A 16 3.45 7.28 14.64
C LEU A 16 3.42 8.53 13.75
N ASP A 17 4.58 8.96 13.28
CA ASP A 17 4.67 10.04 12.30
C ASP A 17 4.33 9.49 10.90
N MET A 18 3.07 9.58 10.50
CA MET A 18 2.52 8.99 9.27
C MET A 18 2.76 9.87 8.04
N ASN A 19 3.01 11.16 8.23
CA ASN A 19 3.28 12.11 7.15
C ASN A 19 4.73 12.61 7.12
N PHE A 20 5.57 12.10 8.04
CA PHE A 20 7.00 12.39 8.15
C PHE A 20 7.31 13.89 8.39
N ASP A 21 6.44 14.56 9.15
CA ASP A 21 6.59 15.98 9.51
C ASP A 21 7.21 16.22 10.90
N GLY A 22 7.56 15.13 11.60
CA GLY A 22 8.16 15.17 12.93
C GLY A 22 7.16 15.16 14.07
N HIS A 23 5.87 15.03 13.80
CA HIS A 23 4.81 14.99 14.80
C HIS A 23 4.13 13.63 14.82
N ALA A 24 3.69 13.20 16.00
CA ALA A 24 2.99 11.94 16.14
C ALA A 24 1.53 12.08 15.69
N ASP A 25 1.15 11.25 14.73
CA ASP A 25 -0.21 11.08 14.24
C ASP A 25 -0.88 9.92 14.96
N LEU A 26 -2.20 9.86 14.93
CA LEU A 26 -2.97 8.77 15.51
C LEU A 26 -3.38 7.77 14.41
N TRP A 27 -2.96 6.54 14.58
CA TRP A 27 -3.34 5.42 13.70
C TRP A 27 -4.12 4.38 14.50
N VAL A 28 -5.40 4.17 14.15
CA VAL A 28 -6.25 3.12 14.70
C VAL A 28 -6.40 2.02 13.67
N THR A 29 -6.03 0.81 14.03
CA THR A 29 -6.05 -0.37 13.17
C THR A 29 -6.54 -1.60 13.94
N GLY A 30 -6.64 -2.75 13.27
CA GLY A 30 -7.05 -4.01 13.90
C GLY A 30 -8.49 -4.41 13.61
N TYR A 31 -9.23 -3.65 12.81
CA TYR A 31 -10.51 -4.07 12.27
C TYR A 31 -10.41 -4.46 10.79
N THR A 32 -11.34 -5.26 10.32
CA THR A 32 -11.33 -5.77 8.96
C THR A 32 -12.60 -5.35 8.22
N ASP A 33 -12.62 -5.55 6.92
CA ASP A 33 -13.86 -5.45 6.14
C ASP A 33 -14.87 -6.53 6.59
N SER A 34 -16.10 -6.45 6.12
CA SER A 34 -17.19 -7.38 6.47
C SER A 34 -16.88 -8.84 6.11
N GLN A 35 -15.87 -9.10 5.28
CA GLN A 35 -15.45 -10.44 4.86
C GLN A 35 -14.16 -10.90 5.57
N GLY A 36 -13.58 -10.06 6.44
CA GLY A 36 -12.36 -10.38 7.18
C GLY A 36 -11.09 -10.45 6.33
N ARG A 37 -11.13 -9.94 5.10
CA ARG A 37 -10.02 -10.07 4.12
C ARG A 37 -9.12 -8.85 4.04
N ILE A 38 -9.66 -7.68 4.34
CA ILE A 38 -8.96 -6.41 4.24
C ILE A 38 -8.84 -5.83 5.64
N ARG A 39 -7.61 -5.60 6.09
CA ARG A 39 -7.34 -4.83 7.29
C ARG A 39 -7.57 -3.36 7.00
N CYS A 40 -8.43 -2.76 7.78
CA CYS A 40 -8.80 -1.36 7.69
C CYS A 40 -8.09 -0.53 8.76
N SER A 41 -7.96 0.75 8.49
CA SER A 41 -7.33 1.70 9.41
C SER A 41 -8.03 3.04 9.35
N ASP A 42 -8.09 3.72 10.49
CA ASP A 42 -8.43 5.12 10.57
C ASP A 42 -7.19 5.92 11.00
N VAL A 43 -6.90 6.98 10.28
CA VAL A 43 -5.72 7.81 10.51
C VAL A 43 -6.11 9.26 10.72
N TRP A 44 -5.58 9.87 11.78
CA TRP A 44 -5.69 11.29 12.05
C TRP A 44 -4.30 11.91 12.11
N LEU A 45 -4.05 12.88 11.26
CA LEU A 45 -2.81 13.65 11.23
C LEU A 45 -2.86 14.81 12.22
N TRP A 46 -1.75 15.05 12.92
CA TRP A 46 -1.61 16.19 13.81
C TRP A 46 -1.46 17.49 13.03
N ASP A 47 -2.38 18.43 13.24
CA ASP A 47 -2.29 19.77 12.68
C ASP A 47 -1.66 20.72 13.71
N THR A 48 -0.42 21.14 13.45
CA THR A 48 0.35 22.01 14.34
C THR A 48 -0.23 23.42 14.48
N GLN A 49 -0.95 23.89 13.47
CA GLN A 49 -1.58 25.21 13.49
C GLN A 49 -2.89 25.19 14.29
N ALA A 50 -3.72 24.21 14.00
CA ALA A 50 -5.00 24.04 14.69
C ALA A 50 -4.86 23.36 16.06
N LYS A 51 -3.70 22.77 16.37
CA LYS A 51 -3.40 22.02 17.61
C LYS A 51 -4.43 20.92 17.87
N ASN A 52 -4.81 20.21 16.84
CA ASN A 52 -5.75 19.09 16.91
C ASN A 52 -5.44 18.03 15.87
N TYR A 53 -6.08 16.87 16.02
CA TYR A 53 -6.02 15.80 15.03
C TYR A 53 -7.07 16.01 13.95
N ARG A 54 -6.66 15.85 12.69
CA ARG A 54 -7.54 15.89 11.52
C ARG A 54 -7.60 14.53 10.84
N PHE A 55 -8.79 14.03 10.58
CA PHE A 55 -9.00 12.78 9.89
C PHE A 55 -8.41 12.82 8.47
N SER A 56 -7.57 11.84 8.16
CA SER A 56 -6.94 11.67 6.86
C SER A 56 -7.69 10.67 6.00
N LYS A 57 -8.65 11.13 5.22
CA LYS A 57 -9.37 10.26 4.29
C LYS A 57 -8.45 9.51 3.31
N PRO A 58 -7.39 10.12 2.73
CA PRO A 58 -6.49 9.41 1.84
C PRO A 58 -5.79 8.22 2.50
N LEU A 59 -5.24 8.38 3.71
CA LEU A 59 -4.58 7.29 4.42
C LEU A 59 -5.57 6.21 4.87
N SER A 60 -6.71 6.63 5.41
CA SER A 60 -7.75 5.71 5.90
C SER A 60 -8.43 4.91 4.77
N ALA A 61 -8.30 5.35 3.53
CA ALA A 61 -8.81 4.62 2.36
C ALA A 61 -7.87 3.52 1.86
N ILE A 62 -6.62 3.45 2.35
CA ILE A 62 -5.64 2.47 1.92
C ILE A 62 -5.92 1.12 2.62
N PRO A 63 -6.25 0.07 1.86
CA PRO A 63 -6.44 -1.26 2.43
C PRO A 63 -5.09 -1.86 2.85
N ASN A 64 -5.09 -2.60 3.96
CA ASN A 64 -3.88 -3.21 4.52
C ASN A 64 -2.72 -2.23 4.69
N LEU A 65 -3.04 -1.01 5.15
CA LEU A 65 -2.10 0.08 5.36
C LEU A 65 -0.89 -0.38 6.17
N GLU A 66 0.29 -0.07 5.67
CA GLU A 66 1.59 -0.28 6.33
C GLU A 66 2.46 0.97 6.20
N ILE A 67 3.37 1.16 7.15
CA ILE A 67 4.29 2.29 7.17
C ILE A 67 5.73 1.82 7.25
N SER A 68 6.57 2.34 6.36
CA SER A 68 8.01 2.20 6.42
C SER A 68 8.62 3.53 6.87
N ILE A 69 8.92 3.64 8.17
CA ILE A 69 9.50 4.87 8.74
C ILE A 69 10.88 5.14 8.13
N ALA A 70 11.74 4.12 8.05
CA ALA A 70 13.07 4.26 7.47
C ALA A 70 13.05 4.65 5.99
N GLY A 71 12.04 4.19 5.24
CA GLY A 71 11.87 4.51 3.82
C GLY A 71 11.02 5.74 3.56
N GLN A 72 10.42 6.34 4.59
CA GLN A 72 9.43 7.42 4.49
C GLN A 72 8.33 7.12 3.48
N ARG A 73 7.75 5.91 3.56
CA ARG A 73 6.75 5.41 2.62
C ARG A 73 5.54 4.85 3.34
N ILE A 74 4.43 4.97 2.66
CA ILE A 74 3.17 4.32 3.00
C ILE A 74 2.92 3.24 1.95
N GLU A 75 2.52 2.07 2.37
CA GLU A 75 2.23 0.94 1.50
C GLU A 75 0.86 0.37 1.82
N GLY A 76 0.25 -0.27 0.84
CA GLY A 76 -1.01 -0.96 1.03
C GLY A 76 -1.52 -1.59 -0.25
N GLY A 77 -2.49 -2.49 -0.11
CA GLY A 77 -3.01 -3.21 -1.27
C GLY A 77 -3.98 -4.31 -0.89
N ILE A 78 -4.39 -5.07 -1.85
CA ILE A 78 -5.30 -6.21 -1.68
C ILE A 78 -4.68 -7.43 -2.32
N ALA A 79 -4.61 -8.52 -1.57
CA ALA A 79 -4.33 -9.85 -2.09
C ALA A 79 -5.64 -10.64 -2.27
N ASN A 80 -5.61 -11.65 -3.12
CA ASN A 80 -6.72 -12.57 -3.34
C ASN A 80 -8.00 -11.89 -3.85
N CYS A 81 -7.88 -10.96 -4.78
CA CYS A 81 -9.02 -10.26 -5.37
C CYS A 81 -9.73 -11.06 -6.46
N GLY A 82 -9.31 -12.30 -6.73
CA GLY A 82 -9.89 -13.18 -7.75
C GLY A 82 -8.87 -14.18 -8.33
N CYS A 83 -9.18 -14.82 -9.46
CA CYS A 83 -8.29 -15.71 -10.21
C CYS A 83 -7.70 -16.85 -9.37
N ALA A 84 -8.51 -17.58 -8.60
CA ALA A 84 -8.06 -18.64 -7.69
C ALA A 84 -6.97 -18.15 -6.71
N ALA A 85 -7.15 -16.95 -6.16
CA ALA A 85 -6.24 -16.27 -5.22
C ALA A 85 -4.95 -15.69 -5.85
N GLN A 86 -4.88 -15.57 -7.16
CA GLN A 86 -3.70 -15.03 -7.85
C GLN A 86 -3.79 -13.53 -8.14
N CYS A 87 -4.99 -12.94 -8.07
CA CYS A 87 -5.16 -11.50 -8.24
C CYS A 87 -4.67 -10.75 -7.00
N PHE A 88 -3.88 -9.71 -7.22
CA PHE A 88 -3.48 -8.76 -6.18
C PHE A 88 -3.17 -7.38 -6.78
N TYR A 89 -3.17 -6.38 -5.95
CA TYR A 89 -2.47 -5.12 -6.21
C TYR A 89 -1.84 -4.58 -4.93
N GLU A 90 -0.72 -3.91 -5.09
CA GLU A 90 0.03 -3.26 -4.02
C GLU A 90 0.50 -1.90 -4.50
N ASP A 91 0.23 -0.88 -3.73
CA ASP A 91 0.58 0.49 -4.00
C ASP A 91 1.60 0.99 -2.97
N SER A 92 2.59 1.73 -3.46
CA SER A 92 3.50 2.51 -2.63
C SER A 92 3.22 3.99 -2.81
N TYR A 93 3.21 4.72 -1.71
CA TYR A 93 2.93 6.16 -1.67
C TYR A 93 4.06 6.91 -0.97
N ALA A 94 4.29 8.13 -1.41
CA ALA A 94 5.14 9.09 -0.72
C ALA A 94 4.41 10.43 -0.54
N TRP A 95 4.79 11.17 0.49
CA TRP A 95 4.32 12.53 0.68
C TRP A 95 5.10 13.49 -0.21
N ARG A 96 4.37 14.25 -1.01
CA ARG A 96 4.91 15.31 -1.89
C ARG A 96 4.12 16.58 -1.68
N HIS A 97 4.77 17.64 -1.21
CA HIS A 97 4.10 18.92 -0.95
C HIS A 97 2.80 18.76 -0.13
N LYS A 98 2.84 17.98 0.96
CA LYS A 98 1.70 17.65 1.84
C LYS A 98 0.57 16.83 1.18
N THR A 99 0.81 16.29 -0.01
CA THR A 99 -0.12 15.41 -0.71
C THR A 99 0.42 13.99 -0.76
N LEU A 100 -0.40 13.03 -0.33
CA LEU A 100 -0.08 11.61 -0.46
C LEU A 100 -0.18 11.23 -1.94
N THR A 101 0.94 10.81 -2.53
CA THR A 101 1.05 10.53 -3.96
C THR A 101 1.49 9.10 -4.17
N ALA A 102 0.79 8.35 -5.04
CA ALA A 102 1.23 7.03 -5.45
C ALA A 102 2.51 7.14 -6.29
N ILE A 103 3.53 6.37 -5.93
CA ILE A 103 4.86 6.39 -6.58
C ILE A 103 5.20 5.10 -7.30
N ALA A 104 4.57 4.00 -6.92
CA ALA A 104 4.70 2.71 -7.58
C ALA A 104 3.44 1.87 -7.37
N ARG A 105 3.19 0.93 -8.26
CA ARG A 105 2.15 -0.09 -8.14
C ARG A 105 2.65 -1.40 -8.71
N ARG A 106 2.26 -2.50 -8.08
CA ARG A 106 2.30 -3.84 -8.67
C ARG A 106 0.89 -4.40 -8.68
N ALA A 107 0.53 -5.01 -9.78
CA ALA A 107 -0.78 -5.61 -9.92
C ALA A 107 -0.70 -6.87 -10.76
N GLN A 108 -1.46 -7.87 -10.37
CA GLN A 108 -1.68 -9.09 -11.13
C GLN A 108 -3.17 -9.35 -11.24
N ASP A 109 -3.63 -9.59 -12.42
CA ASP A 109 -4.95 -10.15 -12.71
C ASP A 109 -4.82 -11.60 -13.22
N CYS A 110 -5.90 -12.20 -13.74
CA CYS A 110 -5.89 -13.59 -14.21
C CYS A 110 -4.94 -13.83 -15.38
N GLU A 111 -4.55 -12.82 -16.13
CA GLU A 111 -3.87 -12.94 -17.40
C GLU A 111 -2.54 -12.21 -17.43
N ARG A 112 -2.36 -11.19 -16.61
CA ARG A 112 -1.22 -10.27 -16.70
C ARG A 112 -0.70 -9.85 -15.34
N TYR A 113 0.63 -9.76 -15.27
CA TYR A 113 1.36 -9.10 -14.21
C TYR A 113 1.90 -7.77 -14.73
N ARG A 114 1.70 -6.69 -13.95
CA ARG A 114 2.17 -5.35 -14.31
C ARG A 114 2.84 -4.67 -13.15
N GLU A 115 3.94 -3.99 -13.48
CA GLU A 115 4.57 -3.02 -12.58
C GLU A 115 4.44 -1.62 -13.16
N TYR A 116 4.19 -0.68 -12.27
CA TYR A 116 4.07 0.74 -12.60
C TYR A 116 5.11 1.52 -11.81
N GLY A 117 5.77 2.43 -12.48
CA GLY A 117 6.73 3.38 -11.90
C GLY A 117 6.45 4.80 -12.37
N LEU A 118 7.14 5.76 -11.79
CA LEU A 118 7.00 7.16 -12.19
C LEU A 118 7.85 7.48 -13.42
N ASN A 119 7.26 8.20 -14.37
CA ASN A 119 7.99 8.83 -15.46
C ASN A 119 8.59 10.19 -15.03
N ASN A 120 9.29 10.87 -15.94
CA ASN A 120 9.89 12.18 -15.69
C ASN A 120 8.87 13.30 -15.37
N LYS A 121 7.58 13.05 -15.61
CA LYS A 121 6.48 13.97 -15.28
C LYS A 121 5.77 13.60 -13.96
N ASN A 122 6.31 12.63 -13.23
CA ASN A 122 5.68 12.06 -12.02
C ASN A 122 4.31 11.39 -12.26
N GLU A 123 4.10 10.83 -13.44
CA GLU A 123 2.92 10.04 -13.77
C GLU A 123 3.25 8.56 -13.66
N LEU A 124 2.33 7.75 -13.12
CA LEU A 124 2.47 6.30 -13.09
C LEU A 124 2.34 5.74 -14.51
N ILE A 125 3.37 5.08 -14.98
CA ILE A 125 3.40 4.40 -16.28
C ILE A 125 3.73 2.92 -16.07
N ILE A 126 3.32 2.07 -16.99
CA ILE A 126 3.69 0.66 -17.00
C ILE A 126 5.18 0.58 -17.34
N VAL A 127 5.97 0.01 -16.43
CA VAL A 127 7.40 -0.26 -16.61
C VAL A 127 7.69 -1.73 -16.90
N LYS A 128 6.73 -2.61 -16.57
CA LYS A 128 6.77 -4.04 -16.86
C LYS A 128 5.36 -4.55 -17.13
N ASP A 129 5.19 -5.39 -18.15
CA ASP A 129 3.92 -6.03 -18.49
C ASP A 129 4.21 -7.45 -19.00
N GLU A 130 3.74 -8.45 -18.28
CA GLU A 130 3.97 -9.87 -18.58
C GLU A 130 2.63 -10.61 -18.67
N ILE A 131 2.51 -11.47 -19.66
CA ILE A 131 1.37 -12.40 -19.77
C ILE A 131 1.65 -13.59 -18.85
N ILE A 132 0.68 -13.92 -18.01
CA ILE A 132 0.74 -15.11 -17.16
C ILE A 132 0.20 -16.25 -18.01
N ASP A 133 1.06 -17.21 -18.34
CA ASP A 133 0.62 -18.40 -19.06
C ASP A 133 -0.31 -19.24 -18.18
N SER A 134 -1.59 -19.30 -18.57
CA SER A 134 -2.65 -19.99 -17.83
C SER A 134 -2.53 -21.52 -17.83
N GLY A 135 -1.45 -22.08 -18.40
CA GLY A 135 -1.22 -23.54 -18.47
C GLY A 135 -1.02 -24.21 -17.10
N ASN A 136 -0.54 -23.47 -16.11
CA ASN A 136 -0.48 -23.91 -14.71
C ASN A 136 -0.42 -22.70 -13.75
N PRO A 137 -1.53 -22.00 -13.58
CA PRO A 137 -1.56 -20.71 -12.89
C PRO A 137 -1.11 -20.77 -11.41
N GLY A 138 -1.21 -21.92 -10.75
CA GLY A 138 -0.85 -22.07 -9.34
C GLY A 138 0.65 -22.10 -9.05
N GLN A 139 1.47 -22.51 -9.99
CA GLN A 139 2.91 -22.71 -9.76
C GLN A 139 3.74 -21.44 -10.06
N GLN A 140 3.43 -20.74 -11.15
CA GLN A 140 4.18 -19.54 -11.54
C GLN A 140 3.92 -18.33 -10.63
N ALA A 141 2.70 -18.16 -10.14
CA ALA A 141 2.39 -17.06 -9.20
C ALA A 141 3.13 -17.23 -7.86
N ILE A 142 3.29 -18.48 -7.39
CA ILE A 142 4.02 -18.79 -6.15
C ILE A 142 5.52 -18.63 -6.34
N GLU A 143 6.07 -18.99 -7.49
CA GLU A 143 7.49 -18.80 -7.79
C GLU A 143 7.84 -17.32 -7.96
N ASN A 144 7.05 -16.54 -8.67
CA ASN A 144 7.27 -15.11 -8.85
C ASN A 144 7.14 -14.29 -7.56
N THR A 145 6.33 -14.74 -6.60
CA THR A 145 6.25 -14.09 -5.27
C THR A 145 7.35 -14.52 -4.31
N LYS A 146 7.94 -15.72 -4.48
CA LYS A 146 9.03 -16.20 -3.65
C LYS A 146 10.38 -15.57 -4.01
N ASP A 147 10.61 -15.27 -5.29
CA ASP A 147 11.87 -14.73 -5.78
C ASP A 147 11.89 -13.19 -5.79
N PHE A 148 10.77 -12.55 -5.48
CA PHE A 148 10.74 -11.11 -5.39
C PHE A 148 11.27 -10.66 -4.02
N ASP A 149 12.54 -10.31 -3.99
CA ASP A 149 13.20 -9.69 -2.84
C ASP A 149 12.70 -8.26 -2.63
N TRP A 150 11.68 -8.12 -1.80
CA TRP A 150 11.12 -6.85 -1.39
C TRP A 150 12.13 -5.93 -0.73
N GLN A 151 13.08 -6.48 0.01
CA GLN A 151 14.13 -5.72 0.65
C GLN A 151 15.14 -5.23 -0.37
N GLY A 152 15.50 -6.06 -1.33
CA GLY A 152 16.39 -5.70 -2.43
C GLY A 152 15.76 -4.68 -3.38
N HIS A 153 14.46 -4.78 -3.68
CA HIS A 153 13.77 -3.81 -4.53
C HIS A 153 13.61 -2.45 -3.83
N ALA A 154 13.31 -2.44 -2.55
CA ALA A 154 13.29 -1.22 -1.74
C ALA A 154 14.69 -0.58 -1.65
N GLN A 155 15.77 -1.38 -1.59
CA GLN A 155 17.15 -0.89 -1.62
C GLN A 155 17.59 -0.42 -3.01
N SER A 156 17.16 -1.09 -4.08
CA SER A 156 17.41 -0.69 -5.46
C SER A 156 16.74 0.64 -5.79
N MET A 157 15.51 0.82 -5.32
CA MET A 157 14.81 2.09 -5.46
C MET A 157 15.46 3.21 -4.62
N ARG A 158 16.12 2.92 -3.48
CA ARG A 158 16.92 3.91 -2.74
C ARG A 158 18.10 4.45 -3.55
N LYS A 159 18.83 3.57 -4.25
CA LYS A 159 20.00 3.97 -5.05
C LYS A 159 19.66 4.81 -6.28
N SER A 160 18.44 4.76 -6.77
CA SER A 160 18.01 5.58 -7.92
C SER A 160 17.53 6.99 -7.52
N TRP A 161 17.52 7.30 -6.21
CA TRP A 161 17.02 8.56 -5.65
C TRP A 161 18.09 9.37 -4.88
N GLU A 162 19.31 8.80 -4.74
CA GLU A 162 20.54 9.54 -4.33
C GLU A 162 21.23 10.15 -5.55
#